data_c3dd815dd457052d647aca799afe7f97
#
_entry.id   c3dd815dd457052d647aca799afe7f97
#
_cell.length_a   1.000
_cell.length_b   1.000
_cell.length_c   1.000
_cell.angle_alpha   90.00
_cell.angle_beta   90.00
_cell.angle_gamma   90.00
#
_symmetry.space_group_name_H-M   'P 1'
#
loop_
_entity.id
_entity.type
_entity.pdbx_description
1 polymer ?
#
loop_
_entity_poly.entity_id
_entity_poly.type
_entity_poly.pdbx_seq_one_letter_code
_entity_poly.pdbx_strand_id
1 'polypeptide(L)'
;MFSKDKGGFMPGLYLAFLEEMSPEDKTHFGELTSQAARAQAVLNHPFISEKFDNIQFIDKKDNNKSSKAREEGNALFQSGNVPASLVKYSSAVAFASCQGSELSLALANRSAALQRLRIHDKGVMDIDAALEAGYPVDKQFKLYERRGQLMLELKQFEKARDCFSQAIKLVQMSSLIQTKKEKFSKDMQSLISKLKGKSDCAQETLDTGNTLQQILTEVESHCKYKSLHRSVEVTVTRDQGRFTVAAEDIPAGTTLLVEEPLGWALEVEKFSSHCQHCLGVVTVTVPCSGCTTVMFCSLECRQAAMVLYHQRECGMMG
;
A
#
# COMPACT_ATOMS: atom_id res chain seq x y z
N MET A 1 1.06 29.15 11.18
CA MET A 1 0.83 28.01 12.05
C MET A 1 -0.67 27.95 12.33
N PHE A 2 -1.40 27.09 11.61
CA PHE A 2 -2.86 27.01 11.76
C PHE A 2 -3.16 26.21 13.02
N SER A 3 -3.87 26.84 13.97
CA SER A 3 -4.19 26.28 15.29
C SER A 3 -5.06 25.02 15.14
N LYS A 4 -4.71 23.96 15.87
CA LYS A 4 -5.50 22.74 15.98
C LYS A 4 -6.92 22.96 16.51
N ASP A 5 -7.19 24.12 17.09
CA ASP A 5 -8.45 24.46 17.77
C ASP A 5 -9.59 24.90 16.83
N LYS A 6 -9.35 25.00 15.51
CA LYS A 6 -10.35 25.44 14.52
C LYS A 6 -10.73 24.36 13.48
N GLY A 7 -10.76 23.11 13.86
CA GLY A 7 -11.33 22.06 13.00
C GLY A 7 -10.41 21.50 11.91
N GLY A 8 -9.09 21.73 11.98
CA GLY A 8 -8.10 21.15 11.06
C GLY A 8 -7.54 22.15 10.03
N PHE A 9 -6.58 21.67 9.22
CA PHE A 9 -5.84 22.49 8.26
C PHE A 9 -6.74 23.17 7.22
N MET A 10 -7.63 22.42 6.57
CA MET A 10 -8.46 22.95 5.48
C MET A 10 -9.46 24.04 5.93
N PRO A 11 -10.23 23.86 7.02
CA PRO A 11 -11.07 24.94 7.56
C PRO A 11 -10.27 26.17 7.98
N GLY A 12 -9.10 25.99 8.61
CA GLY A 12 -8.23 27.10 8.97
C GLY A 12 -7.68 27.85 7.76
N LEU A 13 -7.27 27.13 6.72
CA LEU A 13 -6.83 27.74 5.46
C LEU A 13 -7.96 28.49 4.75
N TYR A 14 -9.17 27.92 4.73
CA TYR A 14 -10.33 28.54 4.12
C TYR A 14 -10.71 29.87 4.82
N LEU A 15 -10.73 29.87 6.14
CA LEU A 15 -11.03 31.10 6.90
C LEU A 15 -9.97 32.17 6.66
N ALA A 16 -8.69 31.81 6.70
CA ALA A 16 -7.61 32.75 6.40
C ALA A 16 -7.67 33.25 4.96
N PHE A 17 -8.01 32.41 4.00
CA PHE A 17 -8.22 32.82 2.62
C PHE A 17 -9.36 33.84 2.48
N LEU A 18 -10.49 33.61 3.17
CA LEU A 18 -11.61 34.59 3.14
C LEU A 18 -11.25 35.93 3.77
N GLU A 19 -10.38 35.94 4.78
CA GLU A 19 -9.87 37.17 5.40
C GLU A 19 -8.96 37.95 4.45
N GLU A 20 -8.13 37.27 3.67
CA GLU A 20 -7.17 37.88 2.73
C GLU A 20 -7.77 38.30 1.40
N MET A 21 -8.95 37.79 1.03
CA MET A 21 -9.64 38.22 -0.20
C MET A 21 -10.05 39.66 -0.13
N SER A 22 -9.68 40.43 -1.16
CA SER A 22 -10.19 41.81 -1.33
C SER A 22 -11.70 41.82 -1.57
N PRO A 23 -12.40 42.97 -1.37
CA PRO A 23 -13.81 43.09 -1.72
C PRO A 23 -14.09 42.81 -3.21
N GLU A 24 -13.14 43.16 -4.09
CA GLU A 24 -13.23 42.91 -5.53
C GLU A 24 -13.12 41.43 -5.85
N ASP A 25 -12.16 40.70 -5.22
CA ASP A 25 -12.04 39.26 -5.38
C ASP A 25 -13.28 38.53 -4.87
N LYS A 26 -13.85 38.95 -3.74
CA LYS A 26 -15.10 38.38 -3.20
C LYS A 26 -16.26 38.56 -4.17
N THR A 27 -16.37 39.71 -4.79
CA THR A 27 -17.41 40.01 -5.79
C THR A 27 -17.22 39.11 -7.01
N HIS A 28 -16.01 39.09 -7.56
CA HIS A 28 -15.67 38.24 -8.72
C HIS A 28 -15.92 36.74 -8.43
N PHE A 29 -15.50 36.28 -7.27
CA PHE A 29 -15.73 34.85 -6.87
C PHE A 29 -17.22 34.53 -6.76
N GLY A 30 -18.05 35.50 -6.30
CA GLY A 30 -19.50 35.36 -6.21
C GLY A 30 -20.18 35.24 -7.58
N GLU A 31 -19.63 35.89 -8.60
CA GLU A 31 -20.14 35.89 -9.99
C GLU A 31 -19.82 34.61 -10.74
N LEU A 32 -18.83 33.80 -10.27
CA LEU A 32 -18.47 32.56 -10.92
C LEU A 32 -19.57 31.50 -10.77
N THR A 33 -20.08 31.00 -11.88
CA THR A 33 -21.23 30.10 -11.95
C THR A 33 -20.83 28.62 -11.85
N SER A 34 -19.62 28.27 -12.27
CA SER A 34 -19.17 26.89 -12.24
C SER A 34 -18.24 26.60 -11.06
N GLN A 35 -18.33 25.37 -10.49
CA GLN A 35 -17.42 24.92 -9.44
C GLN A 35 -15.95 24.88 -9.92
N ALA A 36 -15.72 24.52 -11.19
CA ALA A 36 -14.38 24.50 -11.77
C ALA A 36 -13.76 25.90 -11.83
N ALA A 37 -14.55 26.94 -12.24
CA ALA A 37 -14.07 28.31 -12.25
C ALA A 37 -13.77 28.83 -10.84
N ARG A 38 -14.60 28.48 -9.84
CA ARG A 38 -14.34 28.81 -8.43
C ARG A 38 -13.09 28.14 -7.90
N ALA A 39 -12.91 26.87 -8.18
CA ALA A 39 -11.69 26.14 -7.78
C ALA A 39 -10.45 26.77 -8.42
N GLN A 40 -10.49 27.10 -9.70
CA GLN A 40 -9.39 27.74 -10.41
C GLN A 40 -9.06 29.14 -9.84
N ALA A 41 -10.07 29.92 -9.49
CA ALA A 41 -9.88 31.24 -8.87
C ALA A 41 -9.18 31.12 -7.49
N VAL A 42 -9.56 30.13 -6.68
CA VAL A 42 -8.89 29.84 -5.40
C VAL A 42 -7.43 29.42 -5.63
N LEU A 43 -7.18 28.49 -6.53
CA LEU A 43 -5.83 27.97 -6.80
C LEU A 43 -4.89 29.04 -7.37
N ASN A 44 -5.42 29.99 -8.14
CA ASN A 44 -4.64 31.09 -8.73
C ASN A 44 -4.44 32.28 -7.79
N HIS A 45 -5.09 32.28 -6.63
CA HIS A 45 -4.97 33.42 -5.71
C HIS A 45 -3.57 33.43 -5.05
N PRO A 46 -2.87 34.62 -5.04
CA PRO A 46 -1.49 34.69 -4.54
C PRO A 46 -1.30 34.19 -3.11
N PHE A 47 -2.24 34.43 -2.21
CA PHE A 47 -2.22 33.91 -0.85
C PHE A 47 -2.16 32.39 -0.81
N ILE A 48 -2.92 31.71 -1.65
CA ILE A 48 -2.94 30.24 -1.71
C ILE A 48 -1.61 29.73 -2.28
N SER A 49 -1.13 30.30 -3.39
CA SER A 49 0.17 29.93 -3.96
C SER A 49 1.30 30.09 -2.95
N GLU A 50 1.37 31.22 -2.25
CA GLU A 50 2.39 31.47 -1.22
C GLU A 50 2.33 30.44 -0.07
N LYS A 51 1.13 30.08 0.38
CA LYS A 51 0.98 29.08 1.46
C LYS A 51 1.40 27.69 1.01
N PHE A 52 1.10 27.30 -0.22
CA PHE A 52 1.53 26.01 -0.75
C PHE A 52 3.02 25.97 -1.06
N ASP A 53 3.62 27.04 -1.58
CA ASP A 53 5.06 27.12 -1.83
C ASP A 53 5.90 27.04 -0.55
N ASN A 54 5.35 27.53 0.58
CA ASN A 54 6.00 27.51 1.89
C ASN A 54 5.72 26.26 2.72
N ILE A 55 4.92 25.29 2.24
CA ILE A 55 4.73 24.01 2.92
C ILE A 55 6.02 23.21 2.83
N GLN A 56 6.77 23.17 3.94
CA GLN A 56 7.89 22.24 4.07
C GLN A 56 7.33 20.84 4.30
N PHE A 57 7.45 20.00 3.30
CA PHE A 57 7.07 18.60 3.38
C PHE A 57 8.05 17.85 4.28
N ILE A 58 7.56 17.44 5.45
CA ILE A 58 8.39 16.80 6.50
C ILE A 58 8.70 15.32 6.17
N ASP A 59 7.98 14.73 5.22
CA ASP A 59 7.98 13.29 4.98
C ASP A 59 8.86 12.81 3.82
N LYS A 60 10.04 13.41 3.68
CA LYS A 60 11.02 12.96 2.68
C LYS A 60 11.68 11.65 3.09
N LYS A 61 11.99 10.83 2.10
CA LYS A 61 12.84 9.66 2.27
C LYS A 61 14.17 10.05 2.93
N ASP A 62 14.63 9.22 3.87
CA ASP A 62 15.85 9.47 4.67
C ASP A 62 16.59 8.15 4.91
N ASN A 63 17.67 7.94 4.17
CA ASN A 63 18.47 6.73 4.26
C ASN A 63 19.15 6.56 5.62
N ASN A 64 19.43 7.64 6.36
CA ASN A 64 20.01 7.54 7.71
C ASN A 64 18.97 7.01 8.70
N LYS A 65 17.72 7.50 8.61
CA LYS A 65 16.60 6.95 9.39
C LYS A 65 16.31 5.51 9.02
N SER A 66 16.39 5.17 7.72
CA SER A 66 16.24 3.79 7.23
C SER A 66 17.30 2.88 7.83
N SER A 67 18.58 3.25 7.74
CA SER A 67 19.70 2.46 8.30
C SER A 67 19.55 2.25 9.80
N LYS A 68 19.25 3.32 10.55
CA LYS A 68 19.03 3.23 12.00
C LYS A 68 17.87 2.30 12.35
N ALA A 69 16.73 2.42 11.69
CA ALA A 69 15.59 1.55 11.92
C ALA A 69 15.93 0.08 11.58
N ARG A 70 16.68 -0.16 10.50
CA ARG A 70 17.15 -1.49 10.11
C ARG A 70 18.10 -2.09 11.17
N GLU A 71 18.99 -1.31 11.75
CA GLU A 71 19.90 -1.74 12.82
C GLU A 71 19.14 -2.07 14.11
N GLU A 72 18.18 -1.25 14.52
CA GLU A 72 17.28 -1.55 15.62
C GLU A 72 16.50 -2.85 15.37
N GLY A 73 16.01 -3.03 14.13
CA GLY A 73 15.37 -4.27 13.69
C GLY A 73 16.28 -5.50 13.79
N ASN A 74 17.56 -5.35 13.43
CA ASN A 74 18.56 -6.42 13.56
C ASN A 74 18.76 -6.85 15.03
N ALA A 75 18.87 -5.88 15.94
CA ALA A 75 19.02 -6.17 17.37
C ALA A 75 17.81 -6.93 17.93
N LEU A 76 16.59 -6.49 17.56
CA LEU A 76 15.35 -7.17 17.94
C LEU A 76 15.23 -8.57 17.33
N PHE A 77 15.64 -8.74 16.08
CA PHE A 77 15.63 -10.04 15.42
C PHE A 77 16.61 -11.02 16.08
N GLN A 78 17.80 -10.57 16.43
CA GLN A 78 18.80 -11.36 17.12
C GLN A 78 18.39 -11.75 18.54
N SER A 79 17.68 -10.87 19.26
CA SER A 79 17.10 -11.16 20.58
C SER A 79 15.87 -12.09 20.53
N GLY A 80 15.41 -12.46 19.33
CA GLY A 80 14.23 -13.32 19.14
C GLY A 80 12.89 -12.59 19.14
N ASN A 81 12.87 -11.26 19.31
CA ASN A 81 11.63 -10.48 19.23
C ASN A 81 11.27 -10.15 17.76
N VAL A 82 10.87 -11.22 17.04
CA VAL A 82 10.61 -11.14 15.59
C VAL A 82 9.45 -10.20 15.23
N PRO A 83 8.31 -10.15 15.96
CA PRO A 83 7.25 -9.20 15.67
C PRO A 83 7.72 -7.74 15.75
N ALA A 84 8.46 -7.38 16.80
CA ALA A 84 8.99 -6.02 16.94
C ALA A 84 10.04 -5.71 15.86
N SER A 85 10.86 -6.69 15.45
CA SER A 85 11.81 -6.52 14.36
C SER A 85 11.11 -6.24 13.03
N LEU A 86 9.96 -6.88 12.76
CA LEU A 86 9.15 -6.63 11.56
C LEU A 86 8.67 -5.18 11.48
N VAL A 87 8.23 -4.61 12.60
CA VAL A 87 7.83 -3.19 12.68
C VAL A 87 9.00 -2.27 12.33
N LYS A 88 10.20 -2.53 12.91
CA LYS A 88 11.39 -1.73 12.63
C LYS A 88 11.88 -1.86 11.20
N TYR A 89 11.87 -3.07 10.65
CA TYR A 89 12.20 -3.27 9.22
C TYR A 89 11.17 -2.61 8.29
N SER A 90 9.88 -2.62 8.64
CA SER A 90 8.85 -1.91 7.88
C SER A 90 9.08 -0.38 7.91
N SER A 91 9.48 0.17 9.05
CA SER A 91 9.90 1.58 9.15
C SER A 91 11.14 1.85 8.28
N ALA A 92 12.14 0.95 8.29
CA ALA A 92 13.31 1.07 7.44
C ALA A 92 12.95 1.11 5.96
N VAL A 93 12.06 0.21 5.52
CA VAL A 93 11.54 0.19 4.13
C VAL A 93 10.77 1.48 3.80
N ALA A 94 10.00 2.02 4.74
CA ALA A 94 9.28 3.28 4.55
C ALA A 94 10.21 4.48 4.37
N PHE A 95 11.30 4.57 5.15
CA PHE A 95 12.27 5.67 5.07
C PHE A 95 13.23 5.55 3.89
N ALA A 96 13.52 4.36 3.41
CA ALA A 96 14.49 4.14 2.34
C ALA A 96 14.11 4.89 1.05
N SER A 97 15.09 5.55 0.45
CA SER A 97 14.93 6.10 -0.90
C SER A 97 14.92 4.99 -1.94
N CYS A 98 14.25 5.24 -3.07
CA CYS A 98 14.23 4.30 -4.20
C CYS A 98 15.62 4.15 -4.86
N GLN A 99 16.51 5.11 -4.62
CA GLN A 99 17.89 5.09 -5.11
C GLN A 99 18.83 4.70 -3.98
N GLY A 100 19.66 3.69 -4.22
CA GLY A 100 20.66 3.24 -3.26
C GLY A 100 20.36 1.87 -2.63
N SER A 101 21.34 1.39 -1.85
CA SER A 101 21.31 0.02 -1.28
C SER A 101 20.37 -0.14 -0.07
N GLU A 102 19.97 0.97 0.58
CA GLU A 102 19.22 0.88 1.85
C GLU A 102 17.85 0.19 1.70
N LEU A 103 17.12 0.48 0.62
CA LEU A 103 15.85 -0.18 0.35
C LEU A 103 16.03 -1.70 0.19
N SER A 104 17.02 -2.11 -0.60
CA SER A 104 17.28 -3.53 -0.85
C SER A 104 17.70 -4.28 0.41
N LEU A 105 18.50 -3.64 1.26
CA LEU A 105 18.93 -4.21 2.55
C LEU A 105 17.77 -4.30 3.55
N ALA A 106 16.92 -3.28 3.62
CA ALA A 106 15.76 -3.26 4.50
C ALA A 106 14.74 -4.34 4.12
N LEU A 107 14.43 -4.49 2.83
CA LEU A 107 13.55 -5.53 2.30
C LEU A 107 14.12 -6.94 2.56
N ALA A 108 15.42 -7.13 2.29
CA ALA A 108 16.10 -8.40 2.56
C ALA A 108 16.01 -8.81 4.05
N ASN A 109 16.16 -7.86 4.96
CA ASN A 109 16.04 -8.12 6.39
C ASN A 109 14.58 -8.37 6.80
N ARG A 110 13.62 -7.60 6.23
CA ARG A 110 12.20 -7.80 6.48
C ARG A 110 11.74 -9.19 6.02
N SER A 111 12.21 -9.66 4.86
CA SER A 111 11.91 -11.03 4.39
C SER A 111 12.37 -12.13 5.36
N ALA A 112 13.45 -11.91 6.12
CA ALA A 112 13.89 -12.86 7.15
C ALA A 112 12.92 -12.91 8.34
N ALA A 113 12.40 -11.76 8.76
CA ALA A 113 11.39 -11.69 9.81
C ALA A 113 10.08 -12.34 9.35
N LEU A 114 9.65 -12.07 8.12
CA LEU A 114 8.45 -12.65 7.52
C LEU A 114 8.55 -14.19 7.43
N GLN A 115 9.71 -14.70 7.04
CA GLN A 115 9.97 -16.16 7.06
C GLN A 115 9.77 -16.75 8.45
N ARG A 116 10.33 -16.12 9.50
CA ARG A 116 10.17 -16.59 10.88
C ARG A 116 8.72 -16.52 11.37
N LEU A 117 7.96 -15.55 10.91
CA LEU A 117 6.53 -15.37 11.23
C LEU A 117 5.61 -16.21 10.34
N ARG A 118 6.15 -17.01 9.42
CA ARG A 118 5.41 -17.86 8.47
C ARG A 118 4.50 -17.08 7.51
N ILE A 119 4.83 -15.84 7.22
CA ILE A 119 4.15 -14.99 6.23
C ILE A 119 4.89 -15.13 4.90
N HIS A 120 4.72 -16.29 4.28
CA HIS A 120 5.62 -16.78 3.22
C HIS A 120 5.46 -15.99 1.91
N ASP A 121 4.22 -15.70 1.50
CA ASP A 121 3.91 -14.93 0.28
C ASP A 121 4.53 -13.54 0.31
N LYS A 122 4.38 -12.83 1.42
CA LYS A 122 4.97 -11.48 1.61
C LYS A 122 6.49 -11.54 1.72
N GLY A 123 7.03 -12.61 2.31
CA GLY A 123 8.48 -12.85 2.34
C GLY A 123 9.08 -12.98 0.94
N VAL A 124 8.40 -13.67 0.03
CA VAL A 124 8.80 -13.78 -1.39
C VAL A 124 8.74 -12.42 -2.09
N MET A 125 7.64 -11.67 -1.90
CA MET A 125 7.51 -10.32 -2.46
C MET A 125 8.66 -9.39 -2.04
N ASP A 126 9.05 -9.43 -0.76
CA ASP A 126 10.17 -8.63 -0.26
C ASP A 126 11.51 -9.04 -0.87
N ILE A 127 11.72 -10.33 -1.10
CA ILE A 127 12.94 -10.83 -1.75
C ILE A 127 13.00 -10.34 -3.22
N ASP A 128 11.90 -10.48 -3.96
CA ASP A 128 11.83 -10.05 -5.35
C ASP A 128 12.08 -8.53 -5.45
N ALA A 129 11.43 -7.73 -4.61
CA ALA A 129 11.65 -6.30 -4.53
C ALA A 129 13.08 -5.92 -4.08
N ALA A 130 13.71 -6.70 -3.20
CA ALA A 130 15.10 -6.47 -2.80
C ALA A 130 16.09 -6.72 -3.96
N LEU A 131 15.84 -7.75 -4.75
CA LEU A 131 16.65 -8.06 -5.94
C LEU A 131 16.50 -6.97 -7.02
N GLU A 132 15.28 -6.51 -7.27
CA GLU A 132 14.99 -5.39 -8.19
C GLU A 132 15.63 -4.08 -7.72
N ALA A 133 15.63 -3.83 -6.41
CA ALA A 133 16.27 -2.65 -5.80
C ALA A 133 17.82 -2.74 -5.75
N GLY A 134 18.41 -3.75 -6.36
CA GLY A 134 19.87 -3.88 -6.50
C GLY A 134 20.56 -4.44 -5.25
N TYR A 135 20.00 -5.46 -4.61
CA TYR A 135 20.68 -6.14 -3.51
C TYR A 135 22.07 -6.64 -3.92
N PRO A 136 23.12 -6.51 -3.07
CA PRO A 136 24.49 -6.83 -3.42
C PRO A 136 24.67 -8.24 -3.99
N VAL A 137 25.26 -8.34 -5.17
CA VAL A 137 25.37 -9.59 -5.96
C VAL A 137 26.11 -10.69 -5.20
N ASP A 138 27.16 -10.33 -4.46
CA ASP A 138 27.95 -11.24 -3.62
C ASP A 138 27.14 -11.89 -2.49
N LYS A 139 25.96 -11.36 -2.17
CA LYS A 139 25.06 -11.83 -1.11
C LYS A 139 23.74 -12.36 -1.63
N GLN A 140 23.43 -12.23 -2.93
CA GLN A 140 22.14 -12.66 -3.51
C GLN A 140 21.86 -14.16 -3.29
N PHE A 141 22.89 -15.01 -3.22
CA PHE A 141 22.70 -16.42 -2.96
C PHE A 141 21.88 -16.71 -1.69
N LYS A 142 22.00 -15.86 -0.65
CA LYS A 142 21.21 -15.97 0.59
C LYS A 142 19.73 -15.66 0.37
N LEU A 143 19.43 -14.71 -0.51
CA LEU A 143 18.05 -14.39 -0.84
C LEU A 143 17.40 -15.49 -1.67
N TYR A 144 18.12 -16.06 -2.64
CA TYR A 144 17.63 -17.20 -3.41
C TYR A 144 17.46 -18.46 -2.58
N GLU A 145 18.35 -18.74 -1.62
CA GLU A 145 18.16 -19.81 -0.64
C GLU A 145 16.87 -19.59 0.16
N ARG A 146 16.69 -18.39 0.74
CA ARG A 146 15.48 -18.06 1.52
C ARG A 146 14.23 -18.15 0.66
N ARG A 147 14.28 -17.62 -0.57
CA ARG A 147 13.18 -17.70 -1.54
C ARG A 147 12.80 -19.16 -1.81
N GLY A 148 13.78 -20.02 -2.02
CA GLY A 148 13.56 -21.46 -2.20
C GLY A 148 12.86 -22.10 -0.99
N GLN A 149 13.28 -21.75 0.23
CA GLN A 149 12.64 -22.23 1.46
C GLN A 149 11.20 -21.74 1.58
N LEU A 150 10.93 -20.46 1.27
CA LEU A 150 9.56 -19.91 1.27
C LEU A 150 8.68 -20.59 0.19
N MET A 151 9.22 -20.85 -0.99
CA MET A 151 8.51 -21.60 -2.05
C MET A 151 8.18 -23.03 -1.64
N LEU A 152 9.03 -23.68 -0.82
CA LEU A 152 8.71 -25.00 -0.25
C LEU A 152 7.50 -24.96 0.68
N GLU A 153 7.44 -23.96 1.56
CA GLU A 153 6.31 -23.77 2.48
C GLU A 153 5.01 -23.47 1.72
N LEU A 154 5.12 -22.77 0.58
CA LEU A 154 4.00 -22.48 -0.34
C LEU A 154 3.67 -23.66 -1.26
N LYS A 155 4.34 -24.82 -1.13
CA LYS A 155 4.19 -26.05 -1.96
C LYS A 155 4.44 -25.80 -3.46
N GLN A 156 5.24 -24.78 -3.80
CA GLN A 156 5.68 -24.46 -5.15
C GLN A 156 7.05 -25.10 -5.41
N PHE A 157 7.06 -26.42 -5.58
CA PHE A 157 8.28 -27.23 -5.59
C PHE A 157 9.17 -26.96 -6.81
N GLU A 158 8.59 -26.66 -7.97
CA GLU A 158 9.37 -26.30 -9.18
C GLU A 158 10.11 -24.99 -8.98
N LYS A 159 9.41 -23.96 -8.52
CA LYS A 159 10.04 -22.68 -8.22
C LYS A 159 11.08 -22.77 -7.11
N ALA A 160 10.87 -23.63 -6.12
CA ALA A 160 11.87 -23.90 -5.08
C ALA A 160 13.15 -24.49 -5.67
N ARG A 161 13.05 -25.49 -6.58
CA ARG A 161 14.21 -26.10 -7.28
C ARG A 161 14.99 -25.05 -8.06
N ASP A 162 14.28 -24.17 -8.80
CA ASP A 162 14.91 -23.11 -9.57
C ASP A 162 15.66 -22.12 -8.67
N CYS A 163 15.05 -21.74 -7.55
CA CYS A 163 15.69 -20.86 -6.57
C CYS A 163 16.98 -21.48 -5.99
N PHE A 164 16.95 -22.74 -5.58
CA PHE A 164 18.14 -23.41 -5.05
C PHE A 164 19.22 -23.57 -6.13
N SER A 165 18.83 -23.87 -7.36
CA SER A 165 19.76 -23.95 -8.49
C SER A 165 20.43 -22.60 -8.77
N GLN A 166 19.67 -21.52 -8.70
CA GLN A 166 20.20 -20.17 -8.84
C GLN A 166 21.11 -19.77 -7.66
N ALA A 167 20.77 -20.16 -6.43
CA ALA A 167 21.61 -19.95 -5.26
C ALA A 167 22.99 -20.63 -5.40
N ILE A 168 23.03 -21.86 -5.96
CA ILE A 168 24.28 -22.58 -6.24
C ILE A 168 25.15 -21.80 -7.24
N LYS A 169 24.56 -21.25 -8.29
CA LYS A 169 25.30 -20.44 -9.29
C LYS A 169 25.87 -19.16 -8.64
N LEU A 170 25.05 -18.45 -7.86
CA LEU A 170 25.41 -17.17 -7.27
C LEU A 170 26.42 -17.29 -6.12
N VAL A 171 26.42 -18.38 -5.36
CA VAL A 171 27.40 -18.56 -4.28
C VAL A 171 28.85 -18.59 -4.81
N GLN A 172 29.06 -18.99 -6.07
CA GLN A 172 30.39 -18.96 -6.69
C GLN A 172 30.92 -17.55 -6.85
N MET A 173 30.04 -16.55 -7.01
CA MET A 173 30.37 -15.13 -7.13
C MET A 173 30.54 -14.44 -5.78
N SER A 174 30.26 -15.14 -4.67
CA SER A 174 30.38 -14.56 -3.32
C SER A 174 31.84 -14.50 -2.85
N SER A 175 32.08 -13.69 -1.84
CA SER A 175 33.39 -13.59 -1.15
C SER A 175 33.68 -14.74 -0.17
N LEU A 176 32.83 -15.76 -0.11
CA LEU A 176 33.05 -16.91 0.77
C LEU A 176 34.27 -17.73 0.35
N ILE A 177 34.94 -18.33 1.33
CA ILE A 177 36.03 -19.30 1.08
C ILE A 177 35.48 -20.55 0.39
N GLN A 178 36.31 -21.19 -0.42
CA GLN A 178 35.91 -22.31 -1.29
C GLN A 178 35.21 -23.45 -0.54
N THR A 179 35.70 -23.83 0.62
CA THR A 179 35.10 -24.89 1.46
C THR A 179 33.66 -24.57 1.88
N LYS A 180 33.34 -23.30 2.15
CA LYS A 180 31.97 -22.86 2.47
C LYS A 180 31.06 -22.85 1.25
N LYS A 181 31.58 -22.48 0.08
CA LYS A 181 30.85 -22.52 -1.19
C LYS A 181 30.47 -23.97 -1.54
N GLU A 182 31.42 -24.89 -1.41
CA GLU A 182 31.18 -26.33 -1.67
C GLU A 182 30.15 -26.93 -0.72
N LYS A 183 30.26 -26.63 0.59
CA LYS A 183 29.28 -27.06 1.58
C LYS A 183 27.90 -26.56 1.25
N PHE A 184 27.76 -25.23 1.01
CA PHE A 184 26.49 -24.62 0.65
C PHE A 184 25.88 -25.27 -0.60
N SER A 185 26.68 -25.44 -1.66
CA SER A 185 26.23 -26.05 -2.91
C SER A 185 25.74 -27.48 -2.69
N LYS A 186 26.43 -28.27 -1.85
CA LYS A 186 26.04 -29.65 -1.48
C LYS A 186 24.71 -29.65 -0.72
N ASP A 187 24.52 -28.75 0.23
CA ASP A 187 23.29 -28.63 1.00
C ASP A 187 22.10 -28.29 0.07
N MET A 188 22.28 -27.34 -0.85
CA MET A 188 21.24 -26.99 -1.83
C MET A 188 20.94 -28.13 -2.80
N GLN A 189 21.97 -28.87 -3.28
CA GLN A 189 21.77 -30.06 -4.12
C GLN A 189 20.99 -31.15 -3.42
N SER A 190 21.24 -31.35 -2.11
CA SER A 190 20.46 -32.27 -1.29
C SER A 190 18.99 -31.89 -1.22
N LEU A 191 18.68 -30.58 -1.06
CA LEU A 191 17.30 -30.10 -1.08
C LEU A 191 16.65 -30.33 -2.44
N ILE A 192 17.32 -30.00 -3.53
CA ILE A 192 16.83 -30.23 -4.90
C ILE A 192 16.52 -31.70 -5.12
N SER A 193 17.41 -32.60 -4.65
CA SER A 193 17.23 -34.07 -4.79
C SER A 193 15.98 -34.58 -4.06
N LYS A 194 15.69 -34.05 -2.87
CA LYS A 194 14.47 -34.37 -2.09
C LYS A 194 13.19 -33.91 -2.74
N LEU A 195 13.27 -32.99 -3.69
CA LEU A 195 12.12 -32.44 -4.42
C LEU A 195 11.86 -33.12 -5.76
N LYS A 196 12.72 -34.07 -6.17
CA LYS A 196 12.48 -34.85 -7.40
C LYS A 196 11.17 -35.63 -7.28
N GLY A 197 10.32 -35.49 -8.30
CA GLY A 197 9.01 -36.17 -8.35
C GLY A 197 7.89 -35.48 -7.57
N LYS A 198 8.14 -34.35 -6.89
CA LYS A 198 7.08 -33.52 -6.34
C LYS A 198 6.60 -32.51 -7.40
N SER A 199 5.30 -32.46 -7.63
CA SER A 199 4.63 -31.46 -8.48
C SER A 199 4.01 -30.37 -7.61
N ASP A 200 3.88 -29.17 -8.18
CA ASP A 200 3.23 -28.04 -7.52
C ASP A 200 1.76 -28.38 -7.23
N CYS A 201 1.31 -28.11 -6.03
CA CYS A 201 -0.12 -28.10 -5.73
C CYS A 201 -0.73 -26.82 -6.29
N ALA A 202 -1.86 -26.94 -6.98
CA ALA A 202 -2.66 -25.77 -7.31
C ALA A 202 -2.94 -25.00 -6.01
N GLN A 203 -2.53 -23.76 -5.94
CA GLN A 203 -2.96 -22.87 -4.86
C GLN A 203 -4.47 -22.70 -5.02
N GLU A 204 -5.26 -23.18 -4.07
CA GLU A 204 -6.54 -22.57 -3.81
C GLU A 204 -6.19 -21.14 -3.39
N THR A 205 -6.28 -20.21 -4.32
CA THR A 205 -6.37 -18.79 -4.00
C THR A 205 -7.60 -18.68 -3.12
N LEU A 206 -7.42 -18.48 -1.83
CA LEU A 206 -8.47 -17.94 -0.99
C LEU A 206 -8.81 -16.60 -1.66
N ASP A 207 -9.83 -16.66 -2.50
CA ASP A 207 -10.39 -15.49 -3.14
C ASP A 207 -11.03 -14.64 -2.02
N THR A 208 -10.19 -13.80 -1.38
CA THR A 208 -10.66 -12.72 -0.52
C THR A 208 -11.18 -11.57 -1.39
N GLY A 209 -11.27 -11.83 -2.69
CA GLY A 209 -11.78 -10.92 -3.70
C GLY A 209 -13.29 -10.80 -3.59
N ASN A 210 -13.70 -9.64 -3.18
CA ASN A 210 -14.96 -9.02 -3.55
C ASN A 210 -16.27 -9.65 -3.08
N THR A 211 -16.45 -9.75 -1.78
CA THR A 211 -17.79 -9.91 -1.20
C THR A 211 -18.76 -8.85 -1.73
N LEU A 212 -18.31 -7.60 -1.91
CA LEU A 212 -19.08 -6.50 -2.51
C LEU A 212 -19.43 -6.76 -3.98
N GLN A 213 -18.47 -7.21 -4.79
CA GLN A 213 -18.71 -7.47 -6.22
C GLN A 213 -19.58 -8.69 -6.45
N GLN A 214 -19.49 -9.71 -5.58
CA GLN A 214 -20.43 -10.83 -5.58
C GLN A 214 -21.83 -10.38 -5.18
N ILE A 215 -21.98 -9.58 -4.14
CA ILE A 215 -23.27 -9.02 -3.72
C ILE A 215 -23.88 -8.13 -4.83
N LEU A 216 -23.05 -7.32 -5.50
CA LEU A 216 -23.51 -6.48 -6.63
C LEU A 216 -24.02 -7.29 -7.82
N THR A 217 -23.48 -8.50 -8.05
CA THR A 217 -23.95 -9.39 -9.12
C THR A 217 -25.20 -10.18 -8.74
N GLU A 218 -25.48 -10.37 -7.46
CA GLU A 218 -26.64 -11.09 -6.95
C GLU A 218 -27.90 -10.23 -6.81
N VAL A 219 -27.73 -8.88 -6.79
CA VAL A 219 -28.87 -7.97 -6.67
C VAL A 219 -29.57 -7.81 -8.02
N GLU A 220 -30.84 -8.14 -8.09
CA GLU A 220 -31.70 -7.84 -9.24
C GLU A 220 -31.84 -6.32 -9.38
N SER A 221 -31.01 -5.70 -10.21
CA SER A 221 -30.86 -4.26 -10.29
C SER A 221 -32.05 -3.54 -10.93
N HIS A 222 -32.38 -2.37 -10.40
CA HIS A 222 -33.32 -1.44 -11.00
C HIS A 222 -32.84 -0.96 -12.39
N CYS A 223 -33.76 -0.79 -13.34
CA CYS A 223 -33.43 -0.45 -14.72
C CYS A 223 -32.62 0.85 -14.91
N LYS A 224 -32.85 1.85 -14.07
CA LYS A 224 -32.20 3.17 -14.14
C LYS A 224 -31.06 3.34 -13.12
N TYR A 225 -31.18 2.73 -11.95
CA TYR A 225 -30.23 2.88 -10.83
C TYR A 225 -29.63 1.53 -10.47
N LYS A 226 -28.48 1.20 -11.02
CA LYS A 226 -27.85 -0.12 -10.88
C LYS A 226 -27.57 -0.54 -9.43
N SER A 227 -27.41 0.43 -8.55
CA SER A 227 -27.17 0.21 -7.12
C SER A 227 -28.44 -0.19 -6.36
N LEU A 228 -29.64 0.07 -6.92
CA LEU A 228 -30.91 -0.23 -6.29
C LEU A 228 -31.46 -1.58 -6.75
N HIS A 229 -32.16 -2.26 -5.85
CA HIS A 229 -32.96 -3.43 -6.19
C HIS A 229 -34.18 -3.02 -7.03
N ARG A 230 -34.63 -3.88 -7.95
CA ARG A 230 -35.78 -3.63 -8.84
C ARG A 230 -37.10 -3.32 -8.11
N SER A 231 -37.27 -3.87 -6.90
CA SER A 231 -38.48 -3.63 -6.06
C SER A 231 -38.50 -2.22 -5.43
N VAL A 232 -37.53 -1.36 -5.72
CA VAL A 232 -37.45 -0.01 -5.15
C VAL A 232 -37.53 1.01 -6.27
N GLU A 233 -38.42 1.97 -6.17
CA GLU A 233 -38.52 3.10 -7.08
C GLU A 233 -38.07 4.40 -6.43
N VAL A 234 -37.53 5.32 -7.27
CA VAL A 234 -37.15 6.66 -6.86
C VAL A 234 -38.23 7.64 -7.28
N THR A 235 -38.90 8.23 -6.29
CA THR A 235 -39.96 9.20 -6.46
C THR A 235 -39.47 10.60 -6.10
N VAL A 236 -40.01 11.61 -6.75
CA VAL A 236 -39.71 13.03 -6.49
C VAL A 236 -41.00 13.79 -6.27
N THR A 237 -41.16 14.38 -5.11
CA THR A 237 -42.25 15.31 -4.82
C THR A 237 -41.75 16.71 -4.51
N ARG A 238 -42.63 17.70 -4.64
CA ARG A 238 -42.28 19.08 -4.39
C ARG A 238 -41.93 19.31 -2.91
N ASP A 239 -42.60 18.61 -2.01
CA ASP A 239 -42.48 18.84 -0.56
C ASP A 239 -41.40 18.01 0.08
N GLN A 240 -41.18 16.76 -0.39
CA GLN A 240 -40.21 15.82 0.18
C GLN A 240 -38.92 15.68 -0.62
N GLY A 241 -38.87 16.26 -1.82
CA GLY A 241 -37.74 16.11 -2.72
C GLY A 241 -37.66 14.69 -3.29
N ARG A 242 -36.46 14.13 -3.32
CA ARG A 242 -36.19 12.76 -3.86
C ARG A 242 -36.19 11.75 -2.73
N PHE A 243 -36.98 10.68 -2.85
CA PHE A 243 -37.01 9.56 -1.90
C PHE A 243 -37.30 8.24 -2.61
N THR A 244 -37.15 7.12 -1.89
CA THR A 244 -37.39 5.79 -2.40
C THR A 244 -38.69 5.21 -1.83
N VAL A 245 -39.42 4.45 -2.66
CA VAL A 245 -40.62 3.72 -2.25
C VAL A 245 -40.52 2.28 -2.70
N ALA A 246 -41.20 1.36 -2.00
CA ALA A 246 -41.35 0.00 -2.45
C ALA A 246 -42.34 -0.03 -3.64
N ALA A 247 -41.94 -0.64 -4.76
CA ALA A 247 -42.79 -0.85 -5.92
C ALA A 247 -43.62 -2.14 -5.83
N GLU A 248 -43.21 -3.05 -4.97
CA GLU A 248 -43.86 -4.36 -4.73
C GLU A 248 -43.57 -4.81 -3.28
N ASP A 249 -44.18 -5.94 -2.84
CA ASP A 249 -43.86 -6.53 -1.55
C ASP A 249 -42.43 -7.04 -1.50
N ILE A 250 -41.69 -6.64 -0.46
CA ILE A 250 -40.29 -6.95 -0.32
C ILE A 250 -40.06 -7.92 0.85
N PRO A 251 -39.61 -9.16 0.58
CA PRO A 251 -39.30 -10.12 1.63
C PRO A 251 -38.28 -9.61 2.63
N ALA A 252 -38.43 -9.96 3.90
CA ALA A 252 -37.45 -9.63 4.93
C ALA A 252 -36.06 -10.22 4.59
N GLY A 253 -35.03 -9.42 4.74
CA GLY A 253 -33.63 -9.81 4.40
C GLY A 253 -33.21 -9.51 2.95
N THR A 254 -34.09 -8.99 2.11
CA THR A 254 -33.73 -8.56 0.74
C THR A 254 -32.79 -7.38 0.78
N THR A 255 -31.67 -7.47 0.06
CA THR A 255 -30.73 -6.36 -0.12
C THR A 255 -31.31 -5.34 -1.10
N LEU A 256 -31.61 -4.13 -0.63
CA LEU A 256 -32.30 -3.10 -1.41
C LEU A 256 -31.36 -2.11 -2.10
N LEU A 257 -30.17 -1.87 -1.53
CA LEU A 257 -29.18 -0.95 -2.06
C LEU A 257 -27.78 -1.48 -1.79
N VAL A 258 -26.95 -1.51 -2.81
CA VAL A 258 -25.52 -1.75 -2.70
C VAL A 258 -24.81 -0.70 -3.50
N GLU A 259 -23.98 0.11 -2.85
CA GLU A 259 -23.26 1.19 -3.50
C GLU A 259 -21.86 1.31 -2.95
N GLU A 260 -20.89 1.51 -3.84
CA GLU A 260 -19.55 1.89 -3.46
C GLU A 260 -19.52 3.39 -3.14
N PRO A 261 -18.81 3.83 -2.09
CA PRO A 261 -18.69 5.24 -1.81
C PRO A 261 -17.97 5.95 -2.97
N LEU A 262 -18.44 7.15 -3.32
CA LEU A 262 -17.83 7.98 -4.36
C LEU A 262 -16.38 8.37 -4.02
N GLY A 263 -16.07 8.47 -2.74
CA GLY A 263 -14.75 8.76 -2.22
C GLY A 263 -14.61 8.30 -0.77
N TRP A 264 -13.38 8.03 -0.37
CA TRP A 264 -13.04 7.63 0.99
C TRP A 264 -11.71 8.24 1.41
N ALA A 265 -11.51 8.34 2.71
CA ALA A 265 -10.25 8.74 3.30
C ALA A 265 -10.00 7.94 4.57
N LEU A 266 -8.74 7.61 4.83
CA LEU A 266 -8.32 7.06 6.11
C LEU A 266 -8.20 8.16 7.16
N GLU A 267 -8.55 7.83 8.39
CA GLU A 267 -8.15 8.62 9.55
C GLU A 267 -6.62 8.53 9.74
N VAL A 268 -6.01 9.60 10.22
CA VAL A 268 -4.54 9.71 10.37
C VAL A 268 -3.97 8.57 11.23
N GLU A 269 -4.70 8.16 12.27
CA GLU A 269 -4.34 7.07 13.17
C GLU A 269 -4.27 5.70 12.46
N LYS A 270 -4.93 5.57 11.30
CA LYS A 270 -4.96 4.35 10.51
C LYS A 270 -3.89 4.27 9.42
N PHE A 271 -3.16 5.34 9.16
CA PHE A 271 -2.13 5.38 8.11
C PHE A 271 -1.03 4.32 8.29
N SER A 272 -0.71 3.95 9.53
CA SER A 272 0.30 2.93 9.83
C SER A 272 -0.20 1.48 9.75
N SER A 273 -1.50 1.26 9.66
CA SER A 273 -2.13 -0.07 9.76
C SER A 273 -3.04 -0.44 8.60
N HIS A 274 -3.40 0.51 7.73
CA HIS A 274 -4.31 0.29 6.61
C HIS A 274 -3.71 0.78 5.29
N CYS A 275 -4.14 0.15 4.22
CA CYS A 275 -3.80 0.55 2.86
C CYS A 275 -4.51 1.87 2.50
N GLN A 276 -3.74 2.86 2.06
CA GLN A 276 -4.29 4.17 1.66
C GLN A 276 -5.23 4.07 0.44
N HIS A 277 -5.14 3.01 -0.35
CA HIS A 277 -5.97 2.85 -1.54
C HIS A 277 -7.23 2.02 -1.28
N CYS A 278 -7.10 0.78 -0.81
CA CYS A 278 -8.23 -0.12 -0.63
C CYS A 278 -8.79 -0.15 0.81
N LEU A 279 -8.21 0.61 1.73
CA LEU A 279 -8.57 0.71 3.16
C LEU A 279 -8.43 -0.60 3.95
N GLY A 280 -7.99 -1.68 3.33
CA GLY A 280 -7.78 -2.96 3.99
C GLY A 280 -6.65 -2.90 5.02
N VAL A 281 -6.76 -3.71 6.08
CA VAL A 281 -5.70 -3.86 7.08
C VAL A 281 -4.44 -4.42 6.44
N VAL A 282 -3.29 -3.85 6.76
CA VAL A 282 -1.99 -4.22 6.18
C VAL A 282 -1.03 -4.70 7.26
N THR A 283 -0.62 -5.95 7.15
CA THR A 283 0.45 -6.53 7.99
C THR A 283 1.85 -6.28 7.43
N VAL A 284 1.96 -6.22 6.10
CA VAL A 284 3.23 -5.96 5.40
C VAL A 284 2.99 -4.87 4.37
N THR A 285 3.63 -3.74 4.56
CA THR A 285 3.39 -2.53 3.78
C THR A 285 4.29 -2.44 2.56
N VAL A 286 3.72 -1.97 1.45
CA VAL A 286 4.44 -1.44 0.28
C VAL A 286 4.44 0.08 0.41
N PRO A 287 5.60 0.72 0.63
CA PRO A 287 5.65 2.17 0.83
C PRO A 287 5.44 2.93 -0.48
N CYS A 288 5.04 4.19 -0.38
CA CYS A 288 5.17 5.14 -1.48
C CYS A 288 6.65 5.31 -1.85
N SER A 289 6.94 5.57 -3.11
CA SER A 289 8.30 5.87 -3.58
C SER A 289 8.79 7.27 -3.20
N GLY A 290 7.89 8.23 -3.00
CA GLY A 290 8.21 9.64 -2.74
C GLY A 290 8.11 10.07 -1.28
N CYS A 291 7.07 9.64 -0.55
CA CYS A 291 6.85 10.02 0.85
C CYS A 291 6.97 8.84 1.81
N THR A 292 6.95 9.12 3.12
CA THR A 292 7.04 8.13 4.20
C THR A 292 5.72 7.90 4.92
N THR A 293 4.71 8.75 4.68
CA THR A 293 3.42 8.75 5.38
C THR A 293 2.48 7.66 4.88
N VAL A 294 2.48 7.43 3.55
CA VAL A 294 1.46 6.61 2.89
C VAL A 294 1.99 5.22 2.58
N MET A 295 1.19 4.20 2.91
CA MET A 295 1.51 2.80 2.71
C MET A 295 0.38 2.06 2.00
N PHE A 296 0.73 1.00 1.27
CA PHE A 296 -0.18 0.20 0.49
C PHE A 296 -0.04 -1.29 0.84
N CYS A 297 -1.07 -2.08 0.56
CA CYS A 297 -1.04 -3.54 0.78
C CYS A 297 -0.33 -4.30 -0.36
N SER A 298 -0.24 -3.69 -1.54
CA SER A 298 0.36 -4.30 -2.74
C SER A 298 0.90 -3.25 -3.71
N LEU A 299 1.65 -3.70 -4.71
CA LEU A 299 2.14 -2.85 -5.80
C LEU A 299 1.01 -2.31 -6.66
N GLU A 300 -0.04 -3.11 -6.87
CA GLU A 300 -1.24 -2.73 -7.63
C GLU A 300 -1.96 -1.58 -6.93
N CYS A 301 -2.19 -1.67 -5.62
CA CYS A 301 -2.78 -0.58 -4.84
C CYS A 301 -1.92 0.69 -4.88
N ARG A 302 -0.59 0.56 -4.81
CA ARG A 302 0.32 1.69 -4.96
C ARG A 302 0.21 2.32 -6.35
N GLN A 303 0.23 1.51 -7.40
CA GLN A 303 0.12 1.97 -8.78
C GLN A 303 -1.21 2.69 -9.03
N ALA A 304 -2.32 2.08 -8.61
CA ALA A 304 -3.65 2.67 -8.73
C ALA A 304 -3.74 4.01 -8.00
N ALA A 305 -3.26 4.10 -6.76
CA ALA A 305 -3.23 5.34 -6.01
C ALA A 305 -2.39 6.43 -6.70
N MET A 306 -1.18 6.07 -7.19
CA MET A 306 -0.30 7.01 -7.89
C MET A 306 -0.96 7.60 -9.14
N VAL A 307 -1.68 6.78 -9.91
CA VAL A 307 -2.38 7.24 -11.11
C VAL A 307 -3.60 8.10 -10.78
N LEU A 308 -4.39 7.70 -9.78
CA LEU A 308 -5.68 8.32 -9.49
C LEU A 308 -5.56 9.63 -8.69
N TYR A 309 -4.72 9.66 -7.65
CA TYR A 309 -4.70 10.80 -6.72
C TYR A 309 -3.34 11.05 -6.06
N HIS A 310 -2.64 10.00 -5.58
CA HIS A 310 -1.49 10.17 -4.69
C HIS A 310 -0.29 10.86 -5.35
N GLN A 311 -0.12 10.79 -6.65
CA GLN A 311 0.94 11.55 -7.35
C GLN A 311 0.83 13.06 -7.08
N ARG A 312 -0.39 13.58 -6.92
CA ARG A 312 -0.65 14.99 -6.61
C ARG A 312 -0.54 15.29 -5.13
N GLU A 313 -0.88 14.33 -4.28
CA GLU A 313 -0.87 14.45 -2.82
C GLU A 313 0.48 14.11 -2.20
N CYS A 314 1.34 13.42 -2.95
CA CYS A 314 2.62 12.92 -2.47
C CYS A 314 3.52 14.06 -1.97
N GLY A 315 3.82 14.03 -0.68
CA GLY A 315 4.57 15.09 -0.01
C GLY A 315 3.72 16.23 0.57
N MET A 316 2.39 16.18 0.41
CA MET A 316 1.47 17.19 0.97
C MET A 316 0.77 16.72 2.25
N MET A 317 0.90 15.45 2.62
CA MET A 317 0.17 14.79 3.72
C MET A 317 0.99 14.72 5.03
N GLY A 318 2.00 15.58 5.20
CA GLY A 318 2.83 15.65 6.39
C GLY A 318 2.30 16.54 7.51
#